data_8ffbc1e0b1b939f9106ab057b02894a3
#
_entry.id   8ffbc1e0b1b939f9106ab057b02894a3
#
_cell.length_a   1.000
_cell.length_b   1.000
_cell.length_c   1.000
_cell.angle_alpha   90.00
_cell.angle_beta   90.00
_cell.angle_gamma   90.00
#
_symmetry.space_group_name_H-M   'P 1'
#
loop_
_entity.id
_entity.type
_entity.pdbx_description
1 polymer ?
#
loop_
_entity_poly.entity_id
_entity_poly.type
_entity_poly.pdbx_seq_one_letter_code
_entity_poly.pdbx_strand_id
1 'polypeptide(L)'
;MARRLRAVELDFVESAPLRLVFTGEIAAPPKVVYAALADDVAGWSSWFTGVVWATSTHDGREREVRLTGGTRFAETVLAAEPDAHYAYRVDTTNAPGLRALLEDWRLTPAGGGTRLRWTFAADGPAPFRWVMALARPGLGRAFRESTRELDRRLARQ
;
A
#
# COMPACT_ATOMS: atom_id res chain seq x y z
N MET A 1 0.96 -14.72 15.98
CA MET A 1 -0.44 -14.61 16.36
C MET A 1 -0.95 -13.22 16.01
N ALA A 2 -2.11 -13.13 15.39
CA ALA A 2 -2.66 -11.83 14.98
C ALA A 2 -3.13 -11.04 16.18
N ARG A 3 -2.91 -9.73 16.15
CA ARG A 3 -3.37 -8.82 17.20
C ARG A 3 -3.98 -7.57 16.58
N ARG A 4 -4.83 -6.91 17.34
CA ARG A 4 -5.49 -5.68 16.90
C ARG A 4 -4.53 -4.50 17.05
N LEU A 5 -4.49 -3.65 16.03
CA LEU A 5 -3.72 -2.41 16.04
C LEU A 5 -4.62 -1.23 16.44
N ARG A 6 -3.99 -0.10 16.80
CA ARG A 6 -4.71 1.15 17.04
C ARG A 6 -5.33 1.61 15.72
N ALA A 7 -6.63 1.89 15.74
CA ALA A 7 -7.32 2.40 14.57
C ALA A 7 -6.91 3.86 14.33
N VAL A 8 -6.45 4.15 13.12
CA VAL A 8 -6.06 5.49 12.70
C VAL A 8 -6.91 5.95 11.54
N GLU A 9 -7.02 7.26 11.34
CA GLU A 9 -7.76 7.86 10.24
C GLU A 9 -6.81 8.56 9.26
N LEU A 10 -7.34 9.15 8.20
CA LEU A 10 -6.52 9.71 7.12
C LEU A 10 -5.50 10.75 7.56
N ASP A 11 -5.80 11.52 8.62
CA ASP A 11 -4.87 12.52 9.16
C ASP A 11 -3.59 11.92 9.71
N PHE A 12 -3.58 10.62 10.00
CA PHE A 12 -2.38 9.90 10.44
C PHE A 12 -1.26 9.95 9.40
N VAL A 13 -1.59 10.11 8.12
CA VAL A 13 -0.58 10.27 7.05
C VAL A 13 0.36 11.45 7.35
N GLU A 14 -0.17 12.52 7.96
CA GLU A 14 0.61 13.71 8.27
C GLU A 14 1.32 13.64 9.62
N SER A 15 0.77 12.88 10.57
CA SER A 15 1.22 12.87 11.97
C SER A 15 1.99 11.63 12.39
N ALA A 16 2.11 10.63 11.53
CA ALA A 16 2.74 9.35 11.88
C ALA A 16 4.20 9.54 12.33
N PRO A 17 4.64 8.86 13.39
CA PRO A 17 6.04 8.90 13.84
C PRO A 17 7.02 8.39 12.77
N LEU A 18 6.58 7.49 11.90
CA LEU A 18 7.37 7.01 10.78
C LEU A 18 6.57 7.24 9.48
N ARG A 19 7.19 7.94 8.53
CA ARG A 19 6.63 8.16 7.20
C ARG A 19 7.67 7.83 6.15
N LEU A 20 7.35 6.89 5.29
CA LEU A 20 8.18 6.55 4.14
C LEU A 20 7.36 6.87 2.88
N VAL A 21 7.91 7.70 2.00
CA VAL A 21 7.21 8.15 0.79
C VAL A 21 8.00 7.73 -0.44
N PHE A 22 7.33 7.09 -1.38
CA PHE A 22 7.92 6.64 -2.64
C PHE A 22 7.06 7.13 -3.80
N THR A 23 7.71 7.55 -4.89
CA THR A 23 7.03 8.05 -6.08
C THR A 23 7.55 7.32 -7.31
N GLY A 24 6.64 6.98 -8.22
CA GLY A 24 6.97 6.35 -9.50
C GLY A 24 6.01 6.82 -10.58
N GLU A 25 6.34 6.50 -11.83
CA GLU A 25 5.50 6.85 -12.95
C GLU A 25 5.09 5.59 -13.72
N ILE A 26 3.84 5.59 -14.18
CA ILE A 26 3.23 4.50 -14.94
C ILE A 26 2.66 5.10 -16.22
N ALA A 27 2.86 4.42 -17.35
CA ALA A 27 2.42 4.93 -18.65
C ALA A 27 0.89 4.96 -18.81
N ALA A 28 0.18 4.09 -18.08
CA ALA A 28 -1.29 4.05 -18.14
C ALA A 28 -1.91 5.28 -17.47
N PRO A 29 -3.09 5.72 -17.92
CA PRO A 29 -3.78 6.86 -17.32
C PRO A 29 -4.30 6.55 -15.91
N PRO A 30 -4.59 7.58 -15.08
CA PRO A 30 -5.01 7.37 -13.69
C PRO A 30 -6.20 6.44 -13.50
N LYS A 31 -7.16 6.46 -14.40
CA LYS A 31 -8.32 5.56 -14.35
C LYS A 31 -7.91 4.09 -14.36
N VAL A 32 -6.96 3.74 -15.23
CA VAL A 32 -6.49 2.36 -15.40
C VAL A 32 -5.65 1.94 -14.19
N VAL A 33 -4.78 2.84 -13.70
CA VAL A 33 -3.95 2.58 -12.53
C VAL A 33 -4.82 2.43 -11.28
N TYR A 34 -5.80 3.30 -11.10
CA TYR A 34 -6.73 3.24 -9.96
C TYR A 34 -7.48 1.90 -9.94
N ALA A 35 -7.97 1.45 -11.09
CA ALA A 35 -8.66 0.16 -11.17
C ALA A 35 -7.77 -1.00 -10.71
N ALA A 36 -6.49 -0.97 -11.07
CA ALA A 36 -5.54 -1.99 -10.61
C ALA A 36 -5.30 -1.96 -9.11
N LEU A 37 -5.36 -0.76 -8.48
CA LEU A 37 -5.19 -0.62 -7.03
C LEU A 37 -6.45 -1.01 -6.26
N ALA A 38 -7.60 -0.48 -6.65
CA ALA A 38 -8.83 -0.52 -5.86
C ALA A 38 -9.83 -1.58 -6.31
N ASP A 39 -9.94 -1.82 -7.61
CA ASP A 39 -10.96 -2.71 -8.15
C ASP A 39 -10.44 -4.14 -8.32
N ASP A 40 -9.14 -4.32 -8.56
CA ASP A 40 -8.52 -5.64 -8.74
C ASP A 40 -7.55 -5.95 -7.59
N VAL A 41 -8.08 -6.03 -6.38
CA VAL A 41 -7.26 -6.33 -5.20
C VAL A 41 -6.61 -7.71 -5.32
N ALA A 42 -7.31 -8.70 -5.87
CA ALA A 42 -6.74 -10.03 -6.08
C ALA A 42 -5.53 -10.01 -7.03
N GLY A 43 -5.45 -9.04 -7.93
CA GLY A 43 -4.34 -8.89 -8.85
C GLY A 43 -3.05 -8.37 -8.24
N TRP A 44 -3.09 -7.86 -7.02
CA TRP A 44 -1.88 -7.33 -6.34
C TRP A 44 -0.76 -8.36 -6.24
N SER A 45 -1.09 -9.64 -6.07
CA SER A 45 -0.08 -10.71 -6.01
C SER A 45 0.71 -10.88 -7.30
N SER A 46 0.23 -10.32 -8.41
CA SER A 46 0.92 -10.41 -9.70
C SER A 46 1.88 -9.24 -9.96
N TRP A 47 1.80 -8.16 -9.19
CA TRP A 47 2.64 -6.99 -9.45
C TRP A 47 3.30 -6.39 -8.21
N PHE A 48 2.68 -6.44 -7.02
CA PHE A 48 3.29 -5.84 -5.83
C PHE A 48 4.25 -6.84 -5.17
N THR A 49 5.54 -6.49 -5.16
CA THR A 49 6.60 -7.32 -4.59
C THR A 49 6.31 -7.65 -3.13
N GLY A 50 6.32 -8.94 -2.80
CA GLY A 50 6.08 -9.41 -1.45
C GLY A 50 4.64 -9.77 -1.15
N VAL A 51 3.67 -9.37 -1.96
CA VAL A 51 2.28 -9.81 -1.81
C VAL A 51 2.11 -11.17 -2.47
N VAL A 52 1.73 -12.18 -1.69
CA VAL A 52 1.50 -13.53 -2.21
C VAL A 52 0.01 -13.82 -2.41
N TRP A 53 -0.85 -13.08 -1.73
CA TRP A 53 -2.30 -13.23 -1.85
C TRP A 53 -2.98 -11.98 -1.32
N ALA A 54 -4.05 -11.56 -1.97
CA ALA A 54 -4.88 -10.45 -1.52
C ALA A 54 -6.32 -10.65 -1.97
N THR A 55 -7.27 -10.18 -1.17
CA THR A 55 -8.69 -10.20 -1.52
C THR A 55 -9.40 -8.99 -0.90
N SER A 56 -10.49 -8.60 -1.51
CA SER A 56 -11.36 -7.57 -0.94
C SER A 56 -12.69 -8.19 -0.51
N THR A 57 -13.28 -7.66 0.54
CA THR A 57 -14.52 -8.12 1.13
C THR A 57 -15.43 -6.91 1.43
N HIS A 58 -16.70 -7.17 1.78
CA HIS A 58 -17.66 -6.12 2.17
C HIS A 58 -17.76 -5.00 1.11
N ASP A 59 -17.93 -5.41 -0.17
CA ASP A 59 -18.05 -4.48 -1.31
C ASP A 59 -16.87 -3.53 -1.44
N GLY A 60 -15.65 -4.04 -1.20
CA GLY A 60 -14.42 -3.27 -1.32
C GLY A 60 -14.07 -2.40 -0.11
N ARG A 61 -14.84 -2.48 0.97
CA ARG A 61 -14.55 -1.69 2.19
C ARG A 61 -13.47 -2.29 3.06
N GLU A 62 -13.23 -3.58 2.91
CA GLU A 62 -12.20 -4.29 3.66
C GLU A 62 -11.36 -5.14 2.72
N ARG A 63 -10.14 -5.44 3.15
CA ARG A 63 -9.25 -6.30 2.38
C ARG A 63 -8.41 -7.15 3.33
N GLU A 64 -7.95 -8.27 2.83
CA GLU A 64 -6.98 -9.12 3.51
C GLU A 64 -5.78 -9.32 2.61
N VAL A 65 -4.58 -9.22 3.17
CA VAL A 65 -3.33 -9.32 2.42
C VAL A 65 -2.38 -10.28 3.15
N ARG A 66 -1.73 -11.14 2.38
CA ARG A 66 -0.67 -12.03 2.89
C ARG A 66 0.63 -11.72 2.17
N LEU A 67 1.68 -11.59 2.95
CA LEU A 67 3.01 -11.28 2.45
C LEU A 67 3.92 -12.49 2.53
N THR A 68 5.00 -12.46 1.73
CA THR A 68 6.09 -13.42 1.82
C THR A 68 6.61 -13.48 3.26
N GLY A 69 6.85 -14.67 3.78
CA GLY A 69 7.29 -14.85 5.16
C GLY A 69 6.17 -15.04 6.17
N GLY A 70 4.91 -15.01 5.73
CA GLY A 70 3.76 -15.35 6.58
C GLY A 70 3.10 -14.16 7.26
N THR A 71 3.54 -12.92 7.00
CA THR A 71 2.88 -11.73 7.53
C THR A 71 1.49 -11.59 6.92
N ARG A 72 0.50 -11.26 7.75
CA ARG A 72 -0.91 -11.07 7.35
C ARG A 72 -1.43 -9.74 7.83
N PHE A 73 -2.23 -9.10 6.98
CA PHE A 73 -2.92 -7.85 7.31
C PHE A 73 -4.41 -8.01 7.04
N ALA A 74 -5.25 -7.60 8.00
CA ALA A 74 -6.67 -7.32 7.76
C ALA A 74 -6.82 -5.81 7.78
N GLU A 75 -7.44 -5.25 6.75
CA GLU A 75 -7.40 -3.82 6.47
C GLU A 75 -8.80 -3.25 6.24
N THR A 76 -8.98 -1.97 6.58
CA THR A 76 -10.18 -1.19 6.28
C THR A 76 -9.82 -0.08 5.31
N VAL A 77 -10.57 0.05 4.21
CA VAL A 77 -10.38 1.13 3.24
C VAL A 77 -10.94 2.43 3.80
N LEU A 78 -10.11 3.46 3.84
CA LEU A 78 -10.46 4.79 4.38
C LEU A 78 -10.75 5.80 3.27
N ALA A 79 -10.17 5.63 2.10
CA ALA A 79 -10.41 6.51 0.95
C ALA A 79 -10.42 5.68 -0.32
N ALA A 80 -11.41 5.93 -1.18
CA ALA A 80 -11.57 5.29 -2.46
C ALA A 80 -12.14 6.32 -3.44
N GLU A 81 -11.33 7.34 -3.76
CA GLU A 81 -11.70 8.40 -4.70
C GLU A 81 -11.22 8.00 -6.09
N PRO A 82 -12.12 7.68 -7.02
CA PRO A 82 -11.71 7.20 -8.34
C PRO A 82 -10.68 8.08 -9.01
N ASP A 83 -9.67 7.44 -9.56
CA ASP A 83 -8.59 8.02 -10.35
C ASP A 83 -7.63 8.93 -9.56
N ALA A 84 -7.83 9.10 -8.25
CA ALA A 84 -7.09 10.09 -7.46
C ALA A 84 -6.49 9.54 -6.15
N HIS A 85 -7.25 8.76 -5.38
CA HIS A 85 -6.83 8.47 -4.01
C HIS A 85 -7.36 7.12 -3.52
N TYR A 86 -6.46 6.29 -3.00
CA TYR A 86 -6.81 5.00 -2.39
C TYR A 86 -5.97 4.84 -1.13
N ALA A 87 -6.63 4.66 0.01
CA ALA A 87 -5.94 4.53 1.28
C ALA A 87 -6.63 3.52 2.18
N TYR A 88 -5.84 2.83 3.00
CA TYR A 88 -6.37 1.85 3.93
C TYR A 88 -5.50 1.80 5.18
N ARG A 89 -6.11 1.42 6.30
CA ARG A 89 -5.41 1.15 7.56
C ARG A 89 -5.37 -0.34 7.84
N VAL A 90 -4.38 -0.77 8.59
CA VAL A 90 -4.31 -2.15 9.07
C VAL A 90 -5.02 -2.23 10.41
N ASP A 91 -6.00 -3.13 10.52
CA ASP A 91 -6.77 -3.34 11.75
C ASP A 91 -6.17 -4.45 12.60
N THR A 92 -5.74 -5.55 11.98
CA THR A 92 -5.09 -6.67 12.66
C THR A 92 -3.89 -7.17 11.86
N THR A 93 -2.86 -7.64 12.57
CA THR A 93 -1.68 -8.22 11.96
C THR A 93 -0.94 -9.15 12.93
N ASN A 94 -0.11 -10.01 12.37
CA ASN A 94 0.86 -10.80 13.14
C ASN A 94 2.29 -10.22 13.05
N ALA A 95 2.47 -9.07 12.40
CA ALA A 95 3.78 -8.42 12.30
C ALA A 95 4.25 -7.91 13.66
N PRO A 96 5.50 -8.21 14.08
CA PRO A 96 6.00 -7.74 15.38
C PRO A 96 6.28 -6.23 15.37
N GLY A 97 6.08 -5.57 16.51
CA GLY A 97 6.46 -4.17 16.72
C GLY A 97 5.49 -3.13 16.17
N LEU A 98 4.61 -3.50 15.27
CA LEU A 98 3.69 -2.57 14.65
C LEU A 98 2.54 -2.22 15.60
N ARG A 99 2.26 -0.93 15.80
CA ARG A 99 1.16 -0.42 16.63
C ARG A 99 0.05 0.23 15.84
N ALA A 100 0.40 0.83 14.69
CA ALA A 100 -0.55 1.42 13.75
C ALA A 100 0.10 1.47 12.38
N LEU A 101 -0.71 1.29 11.33
CA LEU A 101 -0.23 1.39 9.95
C LEU A 101 -1.35 1.89 9.06
N LEU A 102 -1.03 2.89 8.26
CA LEU A 102 -1.88 3.39 7.20
C LEU A 102 -1.03 3.52 5.93
N GLU A 103 -1.55 3.06 4.82
CA GLU A 103 -0.91 3.22 3.52
C GLU A 103 -1.81 4.08 2.64
N ASP A 104 -1.19 5.05 1.98
CA ASP A 104 -1.90 6.08 1.21
C ASP A 104 -1.32 6.11 -0.20
N TRP A 105 -2.19 5.94 -1.20
CA TRP A 105 -1.84 5.97 -2.62
C TRP A 105 -2.49 7.16 -3.27
N ARG A 106 -1.67 8.05 -3.83
CA ARG A 106 -2.14 9.22 -4.57
C ARG A 106 -1.76 9.09 -6.03
N LEU A 107 -2.71 9.40 -6.90
CA LEU A 107 -2.54 9.34 -8.33
C LEU A 107 -2.70 10.75 -8.90
N THR A 108 -1.74 11.17 -9.73
CA THR A 108 -1.78 12.47 -10.39
C THR A 108 -1.49 12.27 -11.87
N PRO A 109 -2.26 12.89 -12.80
CA PRO A 109 -1.91 12.82 -14.21
C PRO A 109 -0.51 13.38 -14.45
N ALA A 110 0.27 12.70 -15.29
CA ALA A 110 1.63 13.10 -15.64
C ALA A 110 1.89 12.73 -17.12
N GLY A 111 1.89 13.71 -17.98
CA GLY A 111 1.91 13.45 -19.42
C GLY A 111 0.65 12.67 -19.82
N GLY A 112 0.79 11.61 -20.59
CA GLY A 112 -0.30 10.69 -20.88
C GLY A 112 -0.49 9.60 -19.84
N GLY A 113 0.32 9.57 -18.79
CA GLY A 113 0.33 8.54 -17.77
C GLY A 113 -0.01 9.04 -16.38
N THR A 114 0.52 8.36 -15.39
CA THR A 114 0.20 8.59 -13.98
C THR A 114 1.48 8.71 -13.14
N ARG A 115 1.54 9.73 -12.29
CA ARG A 115 2.48 9.76 -11.17
C ARG A 115 1.81 9.13 -9.97
N LEU A 116 2.43 8.07 -9.44
CA LEU A 116 1.92 7.30 -8.33
C LEU A 116 2.78 7.57 -7.10
N ARG A 117 2.16 8.02 -6.00
CA ARG A 117 2.85 8.23 -4.73
C ARG A 117 2.28 7.30 -3.68
N TRP A 118 3.15 6.52 -3.05
CA TRP A 118 2.81 5.62 -1.96
C TRP A 118 3.44 6.13 -0.67
N THR A 119 2.62 6.36 0.35
CA THR A 119 3.06 6.73 1.69
C THR A 119 2.79 5.59 2.63
N PHE A 120 3.83 5.13 3.30
CA PHE A 120 3.77 4.14 4.37
C PHE A 120 3.87 4.92 5.68
N ALA A 121 2.77 5.02 6.42
CA ALA A 121 2.67 5.77 7.67
C ALA A 121 2.46 4.80 8.81
N ALA A 122 3.39 4.76 9.78
CA ALA A 122 3.38 3.74 10.82
C ALA A 122 3.75 4.30 12.18
N ASP A 123 3.32 3.58 13.22
CA ASP A 123 3.74 3.78 14.61
C ASP A 123 4.23 2.47 15.18
N GLY A 124 5.22 2.54 16.04
CA GLY A 124 5.81 1.41 16.75
C GLY A 124 6.90 1.91 17.71
N PRO A 125 7.45 1.03 18.55
CA PRO A 125 8.53 1.42 19.45
C PRO A 125 9.78 1.85 18.67
N ALA A 126 10.69 2.56 19.34
CA ALA A 126 11.89 3.09 18.68
C ALA A 126 12.70 2.04 17.91
N PRO A 127 12.91 0.82 18.42
CA PRO A 127 13.63 -0.20 17.66
C PRO A 127 12.94 -0.56 16.35
N PHE A 128 11.60 -0.66 16.35
CA PHE A 128 10.82 -0.90 15.13
C PHE A 128 11.04 0.22 14.12
N ARG A 129 10.94 1.48 14.58
CA ARG A 129 11.11 2.65 13.70
C ARG A 129 12.52 2.70 13.10
N TRP A 130 13.54 2.34 13.88
CA TRP A 130 14.92 2.30 13.38
C TRP A 130 15.11 1.22 12.32
N VAL A 131 14.56 0.01 12.58
CA VAL A 131 14.64 -1.08 11.61
C VAL A 131 13.96 -0.68 10.30
N MET A 132 12.78 -0.08 10.38
CA MET A 132 12.04 0.35 9.18
C MET A 132 12.76 1.48 8.45
N ALA A 133 13.37 2.42 9.17
CA ALA A 133 14.15 3.49 8.55
C ALA A 133 15.38 2.94 7.81
N LEU A 134 16.05 1.96 8.41
CA LEU A 134 17.17 1.26 7.77
C LEU A 134 16.71 0.41 6.57
N ALA A 135 15.49 -0.09 6.60
CA ALA A 135 14.92 -0.87 5.51
C ALA A 135 14.41 0.00 4.35
N ARG A 136 14.43 1.34 4.48
CA ARG A 136 13.92 2.25 3.45
C ARG A 136 14.48 1.99 2.04
N PRO A 137 15.79 1.79 1.84
CA PRO A 137 16.30 1.49 0.49
C PRO A 137 15.70 0.22 -0.10
N GLY A 138 15.52 -0.83 0.72
CA GLY A 138 14.90 -2.08 0.29
C GLY A 138 13.42 -1.92 -0.06
N LEU A 139 12.68 -1.16 0.74
CA LEU A 139 11.28 -0.84 0.46
C LEU A 139 11.15 0.01 -0.81
N GLY A 140 12.03 0.97 -1.02
CA GLY A 140 12.06 1.77 -2.23
C GLY A 140 12.36 0.94 -3.47
N ARG A 141 13.26 -0.03 -3.35
CA ARG A 141 13.54 -0.98 -4.43
C ARG A 141 12.32 -1.84 -4.74
N ALA A 142 11.67 -2.37 -3.71
CA ALA A 142 10.45 -3.17 -3.87
C ALA A 142 9.34 -2.35 -4.53
N PHE A 143 9.18 -1.08 -4.15
CA PHE A 143 8.22 -0.19 -4.78
C PHE A 143 8.54 0.01 -6.27
N ARG A 144 9.81 0.26 -6.61
CA ARG A 144 10.20 0.44 -8.01
C ARG A 144 9.96 -0.83 -8.84
N GLU A 145 10.28 -1.99 -8.28
CA GLU A 145 10.01 -3.27 -8.95
C GLU A 145 8.52 -3.48 -9.15
N SER A 146 7.72 -3.16 -8.13
CA SER A 146 6.26 -3.27 -8.18
C SER A 146 5.66 -2.35 -9.25
N THR A 147 6.10 -1.09 -9.30
CA THR A 147 5.59 -0.15 -10.30
C THR A 147 5.97 -0.54 -11.72
N ARG A 148 7.19 -1.07 -11.91
CA ARG A 148 7.60 -1.59 -13.22
C ARG A 148 6.75 -2.78 -13.65
N GLU A 149 6.48 -3.70 -12.72
CA GLU A 149 5.65 -4.86 -13.04
C GLU A 149 4.20 -4.46 -13.34
N LEU A 150 3.67 -3.52 -12.57
CA LEU A 150 2.35 -2.97 -12.83
C LEU A 150 2.30 -2.29 -14.21
N ASP A 151 3.32 -1.50 -14.53
CA ASP A 151 3.41 -0.82 -15.82
C ASP A 151 3.40 -1.83 -16.97
N ARG A 152 4.20 -2.89 -16.85
CA ARG A 152 4.22 -3.97 -17.85
C ARG A 152 2.88 -4.68 -17.96
N ARG A 153 2.24 -4.97 -16.82
CA ARG A 153 0.95 -5.64 -16.78
C ARG A 153 -0.14 -4.80 -17.47
N LEU A 154 -0.17 -3.51 -17.18
CA LEU A 154 -1.17 -2.61 -17.78
C LEU A 154 -0.92 -2.36 -19.26
N ALA A 155 0.33 -2.40 -19.71
CA ALA A 155 0.67 -2.27 -21.12
C ALA A 155 0.20 -3.47 -21.96
N ARG A 156 -0.02 -4.63 -21.31
CA ARG A 156 -0.49 -5.86 -21.98
C ARG A 156 -2.01 -5.95 -22.10
N GLN A 157 -2.76 -5.01 -21.54
CA GLN A 157 -4.23 -5.00 -21.57
C GLN A 157 -4.78 -4.28 -22.80
#